data_4c74a2d1b722ad59b68d5c85199f2aa8
#
_entry.id   4c74a2d1b722ad59b68d5c85199f2aa8
#
_cell.length_a   1.000
_cell.length_b   1.000
_cell.length_c   1.000
_cell.angle_alpha   90.00
_cell.angle_beta   90.00
_cell.angle_gamma   90.00
#
_symmetry.space_group_name_H-M   'P 1'
#
loop_
_entity.id
_entity.type
_entity.pdbx_description
1 polymer ?
#
loop_
_entity_poly.entity_id
_entity_poly.type
_entity_poly.pdbx_seq_one_letter_code
_entity_poly.pdbx_strand_id
1 'polypeptide(L)'
;MVLMLMTHWPTVPSLGLATGRLPIDKAVHFVLYGVFGVLVGITNYFQPLSFRWPVTHLLFALMMFAAIDEISQPFFTRNCDLRDWMADIAGVAFGLLVSTATIRLFRCRPNRRALTRI
;
A
#
# COMPACT_ATOMS: atom_id res chain seq x y z
N MET A 1 6.83 10.46 -4.47
CA MET A 1 6.40 11.86 -4.66
C MET A 1 4.89 12.01 -4.80
N VAL A 2 4.22 11.30 -5.71
CA VAL A 2 2.74 11.38 -5.86
C VAL A 2 1.99 10.98 -4.59
N LEU A 3 2.41 9.91 -3.92
CA LEU A 3 1.80 9.44 -2.68
C LEU A 3 1.88 10.50 -1.58
N MET A 4 3.07 11.08 -1.36
CA MET A 4 3.27 12.19 -0.41
C MET A 4 2.43 13.42 -0.76
N LEU A 5 2.27 13.75 -2.04
CA LEU A 5 1.41 14.86 -2.45
C LEU A 5 -0.05 14.59 -2.14
N MET A 6 -0.51 13.34 -2.23
CA MET A 6 -1.89 12.98 -1.93
C MET A 6 -2.19 12.93 -0.42
N THR A 7 -1.24 12.46 0.38
CA THR A 7 -1.38 12.44 1.85
C THR A 7 -1.23 13.84 2.46
N HIS A 8 -0.52 14.76 1.77
CA HIS A 8 -0.32 16.14 2.21
C HIS A 8 -1.31 17.15 1.61
N TRP A 9 -2.32 16.67 0.85
CA TRP A 9 -3.34 17.58 0.32
C TRP A 9 -4.13 18.24 1.45
N PRO A 10 -4.25 19.59 1.47
CA PRO A 10 -5.02 20.27 2.50
C PRO A 10 -6.46 19.73 2.50
N THR A 11 -6.97 19.46 3.69
CA THR A 11 -8.30 18.89 3.93
C THR A 11 -9.34 19.55 3.03
N VAL A 12 -10.09 18.72 2.30
CA VAL A 12 -11.29 19.17 1.58
C VAL A 12 -12.15 19.96 2.58
N PRO A 13 -12.58 21.21 2.24
CA PRO A 13 -13.44 21.98 3.13
C PRO A 13 -14.61 21.12 3.53
N SER A 14 -14.81 20.94 4.84
CA SER A 14 -15.91 20.16 5.39
C SER A 14 -17.22 20.72 4.85
N LEU A 15 -17.79 20.07 3.84
CA LEU A 15 -19.18 20.23 3.50
C LEU A 15 -19.99 19.84 4.74
N GLY A 16 -20.26 20.81 5.64
CA GLY A 16 -21.29 20.91 6.65
C GLY A 16 -21.89 19.67 7.34
N LEU A 17 -21.36 18.48 7.15
CA LEU A 17 -21.74 17.25 7.83
C LEU A 17 -20.87 17.07 9.07
N ALA A 18 -21.16 17.90 10.07
CA ALA A 18 -20.62 17.81 11.41
C ALA A 18 -21.18 16.57 12.12
N THR A 19 -20.71 15.39 11.76
CA THR A 19 -20.82 14.20 12.61
C THR A 19 -19.66 13.26 12.31
N GLY A 20 -18.62 13.38 13.11
CA GLY A 20 -17.56 12.39 13.17
C GLY A 20 -16.54 12.53 12.03
N ARG A 21 -15.38 13.07 12.34
CA ARG A 21 -14.12 12.89 11.60
C ARG A 21 -13.79 11.40 11.58
N LEU A 22 -14.52 10.66 10.81
CA LEU A 22 -14.45 9.22 10.69
C LEU A 22 -14.33 8.88 9.23
N PRO A 23 -14.07 7.79 9.01
CA PRO A 23 -13.11 6.84 8.54
C PRO A 23 -12.63 7.16 7.13
N ILE A 24 -13.11 8.24 6.47
CA ILE A 24 -12.76 8.55 5.07
C ILE A 24 -11.26 8.84 4.95
N ASP A 25 -10.71 9.62 5.87
CA ASP A 25 -9.27 9.94 5.88
C ASP A 25 -8.44 8.64 6.02
N LYS A 26 -8.76 7.83 7.03
CA LYS A 26 -8.09 6.54 7.26
C LYS A 26 -8.33 5.52 6.13
N ALA A 27 -9.50 5.54 5.52
CA ALA A 27 -9.78 4.71 4.36
C ALA A 27 -8.93 5.14 3.16
N VAL A 28 -8.73 6.43 2.96
CA VAL A 28 -7.84 6.96 1.91
C VAL A 28 -6.41 6.50 2.15
N HIS A 29 -5.88 6.65 3.37
CA HIS A 29 -4.55 6.16 3.74
C HIS A 29 -4.43 4.65 3.46
N PHE A 30 -5.35 3.85 3.97
CA PHE A 30 -5.36 2.40 3.75
C PHE A 30 -5.35 2.05 2.25
N VAL A 31 -6.19 2.70 1.44
CA VAL A 31 -6.29 2.40 0.00
C VAL A 31 -5.03 2.82 -0.74
N LEU A 32 -4.52 4.02 -0.48
CA LEU A 32 -3.31 4.52 -1.16
C LEU A 32 -2.10 3.65 -0.85
N TYR A 33 -1.88 3.33 0.42
CA TYR A 33 -0.79 2.46 0.83
C TYR A 33 -1.02 1.00 0.44
N GLY A 34 -2.27 0.55 0.35
CA GLY A 34 -2.63 -0.75 -0.19
C GLY A 34 -2.25 -0.89 -1.67
N VAL A 35 -2.62 0.07 -2.49
CA VAL A 35 -2.21 0.12 -3.91
C VAL A 35 -0.69 0.17 -4.04
N PHE A 36 -0.03 0.98 -3.22
CA PHE A 36 1.43 1.07 -3.21
C PHE A 36 2.08 -0.28 -2.86
N GLY A 37 1.56 -0.98 -1.85
CA GLY A 37 2.00 -2.32 -1.49
C GLY A 37 1.82 -3.34 -2.61
N VAL A 38 0.69 -3.30 -3.34
CA VAL A 38 0.47 -4.15 -4.52
C VAL A 38 1.51 -3.87 -5.60
N LEU A 39 1.72 -2.59 -5.94
CA LEU A 39 2.68 -2.20 -6.98
C LEU A 39 4.10 -2.63 -6.64
N VAL A 40 4.54 -2.41 -5.40
CA VAL A 40 5.86 -2.82 -4.93
C VAL A 40 6.00 -4.34 -4.97
N GLY A 41 4.98 -5.09 -4.51
CA GLY A 41 4.99 -6.55 -4.55
C GLY A 41 5.09 -7.11 -5.96
N ILE A 42 4.33 -6.55 -6.91
CA ILE A 42 4.38 -6.93 -8.32
C ILE A 42 5.74 -6.58 -8.92
N THR A 43 6.23 -5.35 -8.71
CA THR A 43 7.53 -4.91 -9.23
C THR A 43 8.66 -5.79 -8.71
N ASN A 44 8.66 -6.10 -7.42
CA ASN A 44 9.65 -7.01 -6.82
C ASN A 44 9.60 -8.41 -7.45
N TYR A 45 8.43 -8.89 -7.81
CA TYR A 45 8.29 -10.19 -8.47
C TYR A 45 8.95 -10.23 -9.85
N PHE A 46 8.88 -9.15 -10.62
CA PHE A 46 9.50 -9.07 -11.95
C PHE A 46 11.01 -8.80 -11.92
N GLN A 47 11.58 -8.51 -10.76
CA GLN A 47 13.03 -8.38 -10.63
C GLN A 47 13.75 -9.74 -10.81
N PRO A 48 14.99 -9.75 -11.31
CA PRO A 48 15.85 -10.93 -11.27
C PRO A 48 15.95 -11.49 -9.84
N LEU A 49 16.09 -12.81 -9.70
CA LEU A 49 16.12 -13.47 -8.38
C LEU A 49 17.17 -12.89 -7.43
N SER A 50 18.30 -12.46 -7.97
CA SER A 50 19.39 -11.82 -7.22
C SER A 50 19.03 -10.46 -6.60
N PHE A 51 17.99 -9.81 -7.13
CA PHE A 51 17.54 -8.49 -6.67
C PHE A 51 16.17 -8.53 -5.95
N ARG A 52 15.58 -9.73 -5.80
CA ARG A 52 14.30 -9.87 -5.11
C ARG A 52 14.49 -9.76 -3.60
N TRP A 53 13.74 -8.87 -3.03
CA TRP A 53 13.68 -8.71 -1.59
C TRP A 53 12.65 -9.66 -0.97
N PRO A 54 12.95 -10.26 0.19
CA PRO A 54 11.96 -10.95 1.00
C PRO A 54 10.77 -10.03 1.32
N VAL A 55 9.55 -10.56 1.34
CA VAL A 55 8.34 -9.78 1.62
C VAL A 55 8.41 -9.07 2.97
N THR A 56 9.07 -9.67 3.96
CA THR A 56 9.31 -9.08 5.28
C THR A 56 10.15 -7.80 5.22
N HIS A 57 11.17 -7.78 4.35
CA HIS A 57 12.01 -6.59 4.17
C HIS A 57 11.25 -5.48 3.44
N LEU A 58 10.42 -5.85 2.45
CA LEU A 58 9.53 -4.91 1.77
C LEU A 58 8.53 -4.30 2.75
N LEU A 59 7.89 -5.13 3.58
CA LEU A 59 6.96 -4.66 4.59
C LEU A 59 7.65 -3.67 5.53
N PHE A 60 8.83 -4.01 6.06
CA PHE A 60 9.57 -3.14 6.96
C PHE A 60 9.97 -1.82 6.29
N ALA A 61 10.47 -1.86 5.06
CA ALA A 61 10.85 -0.65 4.32
C ALA A 61 9.64 0.26 4.07
N LEU A 62 8.49 -0.31 3.72
CA LEU A 62 7.27 0.45 3.49
C LEU A 62 6.67 1.00 4.80
N MET A 63 6.79 0.28 5.92
CA MET A 63 6.42 0.80 7.25
C MET A 63 7.28 1.99 7.65
N MET A 64 8.58 1.93 7.39
CA MET A 64 9.49 3.07 7.64
C MET A 64 9.15 4.26 6.73
N PHE A 65 8.84 4.00 5.47
CA PHE A 65 8.41 5.05 4.55
C PHE A 65 7.11 5.71 5.03
N ALA A 66 6.11 4.94 5.46
CA ALA A 66 4.87 5.45 6.02
C ALA A 66 5.10 6.29 7.30
N ALA A 67 6.04 5.86 8.16
CA ALA A 67 6.40 6.63 9.34
C ALA A 67 7.04 7.99 8.99
N ILE A 68 7.91 8.02 7.98
CA ILE A 68 8.53 9.26 7.50
C ILE A 68 7.47 10.19 6.90
N ASP A 69 6.53 9.63 6.12
CA ASP A 69 5.41 10.38 5.55
C ASP A 69 4.59 11.04 6.67
N GLU A 70 4.18 10.29 7.68
CA GLU A 70 3.40 10.78 8.82
C GLU A 70 4.14 11.85 9.65
N ILE A 71 5.43 11.65 9.93
CA ILE A 71 6.26 12.61 10.67
C ILE A 71 6.48 13.90 9.86
N SER A 72 6.40 13.82 8.55
CA SER A 72 6.57 15.00 7.67
C SER A 72 5.30 15.85 7.55
N GLN A 73 4.11 15.31 7.87
CA GLN A 73 2.83 16.00 7.75
C GLN A 73 2.74 17.34 8.50
N PRO A 74 3.30 17.51 9.72
CA PRO A 74 3.25 18.79 10.44
C PRO A 74 3.91 19.94 9.69
N PHE A 75 4.86 19.69 8.79
CA PHE A 75 5.46 20.71 7.95
C PHE A 75 4.51 21.26 6.87
N PHE A 76 3.38 20.59 6.65
CA PHE A 76 2.37 20.92 5.64
C PHE A 76 0.99 21.22 6.25
N THR A 77 0.95 21.73 7.47
CA THR A 77 -0.28 22.12 8.18
C THR A 77 -1.23 20.98 8.55
N ARG A 78 -0.75 19.73 8.59
CA ARG A 78 -1.49 18.58 9.09
C ARG A 78 -0.96 18.13 10.45
N ASN A 79 -1.79 17.41 11.19
CA ASN A 79 -1.38 16.80 12.46
C ASN A 79 -0.95 15.36 12.20
N CYS A 80 0.20 14.97 12.76
CA CYS A 80 0.62 13.58 12.81
C CYS A 80 -0.39 12.78 13.65
N ASP A 81 -1.01 11.76 13.08
CA ASP A 81 -1.96 10.87 13.75
C ASP A 81 -1.47 9.42 13.66
N LEU A 82 -1.13 8.84 14.80
CA LEU A 82 -0.73 7.43 14.90
C LEU A 82 -1.73 6.46 14.23
N ARG A 83 -3.03 6.84 14.22
CA ARG A 83 -4.07 6.00 13.58
C ARG A 83 -3.96 6.01 12.07
N ASP A 84 -3.48 7.09 11.47
CA ASP A 84 -3.26 7.17 10.03
C ASP A 84 -2.06 6.30 9.64
N TRP A 85 -0.98 6.36 10.40
CA TRP A 85 0.14 5.42 10.25
C TRP A 85 -0.27 3.95 10.40
N MET A 86 -1.15 3.63 11.35
CA MET A 86 -1.68 2.26 11.47
C MET A 86 -2.51 1.85 10.24
N ALA A 87 -3.29 2.76 9.66
CA ALA A 87 -4.02 2.51 8.43
C ALA A 87 -3.07 2.27 7.24
N ASP A 88 -1.98 3.03 7.15
CA ASP A 88 -0.93 2.85 6.14
C ASP A 88 -0.28 1.47 6.23
N ILE A 89 0.13 1.06 7.43
CA ILE A 89 0.71 -0.28 7.67
C ILE A 89 -0.26 -1.38 7.27
N ALA A 90 -1.53 -1.26 7.69
CA ALA A 90 -2.55 -2.23 7.33
C ALA A 90 -2.76 -2.29 5.82
N GLY A 91 -2.77 -1.14 5.14
CA GLY A 91 -2.84 -1.03 3.69
C GLY A 91 -1.67 -1.73 3.00
N VAL A 92 -0.44 -1.41 3.39
CA VAL A 92 0.78 -2.04 2.86
C VAL A 92 0.75 -3.55 3.03
N ALA A 93 0.46 -4.03 4.23
CA ALA A 93 0.41 -5.46 4.53
C ALA A 93 -0.63 -6.17 3.66
N PHE A 94 -1.81 -5.58 3.53
CA PHE A 94 -2.87 -6.08 2.66
C PHE A 94 -2.43 -6.10 1.20
N GLY A 95 -1.83 -5.03 0.69
CA GLY A 95 -1.36 -4.92 -0.69
C GLY A 95 -0.28 -5.96 -1.04
N LEU A 96 0.70 -6.15 -0.15
CA LEU A 96 1.73 -7.19 -0.31
C LEU A 96 1.13 -8.60 -0.26
N LEU A 97 0.12 -8.83 0.58
CA LEU A 97 -0.57 -10.12 0.65
C LEU A 97 -1.32 -10.40 -0.65
N VAL A 98 -2.09 -9.44 -1.15
CA VAL A 98 -2.84 -9.54 -2.41
C VAL A 98 -1.90 -9.83 -3.58
N SER A 99 -0.81 -9.08 -3.72
CA SER A 99 0.17 -9.30 -4.79
C SER A 99 0.77 -10.71 -4.72
N THR A 100 1.18 -11.14 -3.53
CA THR A 100 1.77 -12.47 -3.30
C THR A 100 0.78 -13.60 -3.61
N ALA A 101 -0.47 -13.46 -3.16
CA ALA A 101 -1.52 -14.44 -3.42
C ALA A 101 -1.84 -14.53 -4.92
N THR A 102 -1.99 -13.39 -5.57
CA THR A 102 -2.25 -13.29 -7.02
C THR A 102 -1.14 -13.98 -7.82
N ILE A 103 0.11 -13.67 -7.52
CA ILE A 103 1.28 -14.27 -8.19
C ILE A 103 1.29 -15.80 -8.00
N ARG A 104 1.01 -16.29 -6.79
CA ARG A 104 0.94 -17.74 -6.51
C ARG A 104 -0.16 -18.42 -7.32
N LEU A 105 -1.34 -17.83 -7.38
CA LEU A 105 -2.48 -18.37 -8.15
C LEU A 105 -2.18 -18.48 -9.63
N PHE A 106 -1.52 -17.47 -10.22
CA PHE A 106 -1.13 -17.49 -11.62
C PHE A 106 -0.04 -18.55 -11.91
N ARG A 107 0.88 -18.78 -10.98
CA ARG A 107 1.92 -19.82 -11.12
C ARG A 107 1.37 -21.24 -11.00
N CYS A 108 0.33 -21.43 -10.19
CA CYS A 108 -0.30 -22.76 -9.97
C CYS A 108 -1.29 -23.14 -11.07
N ARG A 109 -1.55 -22.31 -12.10
CA ARG A 109 -2.40 -22.69 -13.22
C ARG A 109 -1.69 -23.75 -14.06
N PRO A 110 -2.16 -25.01 -14.09
CA PRO A 110 -1.58 -26.03 -14.94
C PRO A 110 -1.73 -25.59 -16.39
N ASN A 111 -0.64 -25.72 -17.15
CA ASN A 111 -0.63 -25.41 -18.59
C ASN A 111 -1.56 -26.39 -19.34
N ARG A 112 -2.83 -26.03 -19.50
CA ARG A 112 -3.83 -26.85 -20.22
C ARG A 112 -3.45 -27.14 -21.67
N ARG A 113 -2.43 -26.45 -22.22
CA ARG A 113 -1.98 -26.70 -23.61
C ARG A 113 -1.12 -27.97 -23.76
N ALA A 114 -0.70 -28.60 -22.65
CA ALA A 114 0.05 -29.85 -22.72
C ALA A 114 -0.87 -31.09 -22.89
N LEU A 115 -2.17 -30.98 -22.64
CA LEU A 115 -3.10 -32.12 -22.68
C LEU A 115 -3.81 -32.30 -24.04
N THR A 116 -3.59 -31.41 -25.01
CA THR A 116 -4.21 -31.50 -26.34
C THR A 116 -3.25 -32.00 -27.43
N ARG A 117 -2.12 -32.60 -27.08
CA ARG A 117 -1.16 -33.22 -28.01
C ARG A 117 -1.04 -34.75 -27.79
N ILE A 118 -2.16 -35.41 -27.57
CA ILE A 118 -2.23 -36.89 -27.72
C ILE A 118 -3.28 -37.21 -28.78
#